data_0481a24b2eba16b7a30aec463926d4aa
#
_entry.id   0481a24b2eba16b7a30aec463926d4aa
#
_cell.length_a   1.000
_cell.length_b   1.000
_cell.length_c   1.000
_cell.angle_alpha   90.00
_cell.angle_beta   90.00
_cell.angle_gamma   90.00
#
_symmetry.space_group_name_H-M   'P 1'
#
loop_
_entity.id
_entity.type
_entity.pdbx_description
1 polymer ?
#
loop_
_entity_poly.entity_id
_entity_poly.type
_entity_poly.pdbx_seq_one_letter_code
_entity_poly.pdbx_strand_id
1 'polypeptide(L)'
;PGGLRDLHTVLWVARAAGLGNSWRELAHNGLATAFELRQIERNEALLLLIRTRLHALAGRREDRLVFDLQTAVAESLGYRSSYSEPGRPHLRASEVLMRRYYWAAKAVTQLSQILLQGMAARLAPTRQELRPLNPRFFDMGGQIEVVSDDLYQRQPQAIMETFWLYATTRGLRQLSVRTLRALYNARHLMDASFRHDANNRRLFMDILRQPEGLTRTLRLMNQTSVLGRYLWPFRRIVGQMQHDLFHVYTVDQHILMVLRNMRRFFMAEHAHE
;
A
#
# COMPACT_ATOMS: atom_id res chain seq x y z
N PRO A 1 -7.57 -9.29 -0.21
CA PRO A 1 -7.64 -8.19 -1.16
C PRO A 1 -6.33 -8.08 -1.97
N GLY A 2 -6.40 -7.41 -3.14
CA GLY A 2 -5.25 -7.22 -4.02
C GLY A 2 -5.12 -8.24 -5.14
N GLY A 3 -6.15 -9.01 -5.42
CA GLY A 3 -6.18 -10.00 -6.50
C GLY A 3 -6.84 -9.50 -7.79
N LEU A 4 -6.91 -10.40 -8.79
CA LEU A 4 -7.58 -10.13 -10.07
C LEU A 4 -9.05 -9.74 -9.89
N ARG A 5 -9.74 -10.30 -8.89
CA ARG A 5 -11.14 -9.96 -8.61
C ARG A 5 -11.32 -8.48 -8.26
N ASP A 6 -10.37 -7.88 -7.52
CA ASP A 6 -10.46 -6.46 -7.18
C ASP A 6 -10.34 -5.59 -8.43
N LEU A 7 -9.46 -5.94 -9.36
CA LEU A 7 -9.33 -5.27 -10.66
C LEU A 7 -10.61 -5.43 -11.49
N HIS A 8 -11.15 -6.63 -11.56
CA HIS A 8 -12.42 -6.88 -12.27
C HIS A 8 -13.57 -6.09 -11.64
N THR A 9 -13.63 -5.99 -10.31
CA THR A 9 -14.65 -5.19 -9.61
C THR A 9 -14.58 -3.73 -10.04
N VAL A 10 -13.39 -3.15 -10.15
CA VAL A 10 -13.21 -1.77 -10.64
C VAL A 10 -13.81 -1.61 -12.05
N LEU A 11 -13.49 -2.54 -12.99
CA LEU A 11 -14.01 -2.49 -14.36
C LEU A 11 -15.52 -2.72 -14.41
N TRP A 12 -16.07 -3.61 -13.58
CA TRP A 12 -17.51 -3.84 -13.52
C TRP A 12 -18.27 -2.63 -13.02
N VAL A 13 -17.77 -1.99 -11.95
CA VAL A 13 -18.34 -0.73 -11.43
C VAL A 13 -18.24 0.38 -12.48
N ALA A 14 -17.10 0.53 -13.13
CA ALA A 14 -16.92 1.52 -14.18
C ALA A 14 -17.89 1.33 -15.33
N ARG A 15 -18.06 0.10 -15.79
CA ARG A 15 -19.01 -0.26 -16.87
C ARG A 15 -20.44 0.00 -16.46
N ALA A 16 -20.85 -0.46 -15.28
CA ALA A 16 -22.20 -0.26 -14.77
C ALA A 16 -22.54 1.23 -14.59
N ALA A 17 -21.56 2.05 -14.27
CA ALA A 17 -21.70 3.50 -14.10
C ALA A 17 -21.55 4.30 -15.41
N GLY A 18 -21.31 3.66 -16.55
CA GLY A 18 -21.07 4.35 -17.83
C GLY A 18 -19.77 5.16 -17.87
N LEU A 19 -18.78 4.83 -17.01
CA LEU A 19 -17.53 5.56 -16.86
C LEU A 19 -16.40 5.03 -17.75
N GLY A 20 -16.58 3.86 -18.36
CA GLY A 20 -15.64 3.22 -19.28
C GLY A 20 -15.64 1.70 -19.16
N ASN A 21 -15.17 1.01 -20.22
CA ASN A 21 -15.19 -0.44 -20.37
C ASN A 21 -13.80 -1.09 -20.26
N SER A 22 -12.75 -0.27 -20.27
CA SER A 22 -11.36 -0.71 -20.25
C SER A 22 -10.49 0.25 -19.43
N TRP A 23 -9.31 -0.24 -19.02
CA TRP A 23 -8.33 0.60 -18.32
C TRP A 23 -7.94 1.86 -19.11
N ARG A 24 -7.84 1.73 -20.44
CA ARG A 24 -7.50 2.85 -21.33
C ARG A 24 -8.61 3.90 -21.36
N GLU A 25 -9.88 3.45 -21.43
CA GLU A 25 -11.02 4.37 -21.37
C GLU A 25 -11.10 5.09 -20.01
N LEU A 26 -10.84 4.38 -18.90
CA LEU A 26 -10.77 5.00 -17.58
C LEU A 26 -9.68 6.09 -17.51
N ALA A 27 -8.53 5.85 -18.11
CA ALA A 27 -7.46 6.86 -18.19
C ALA A 27 -7.86 8.03 -19.11
N HIS A 28 -8.45 7.75 -20.26
CA HIS A 28 -8.95 8.77 -21.20
C HIS A 28 -10.01 9.67 -20.54
N ASN A 29 -10.89 9.08 -19.74
CA ASN A 29 -11.95 9.78 -19.01
C ASN A 29 -11.46 10.47 -17.70
N GLY A 30 -10.15 10.50 -17.46
CA GLY A 30 -9.53 11.17 -16.31
C GLY A 30 -9.74 10.46 -14.96
N LEU A 31 -10.20 9.20 -14.97
CA LEU A 31 -10.38 8.40 -13.75
C LEU A 31 -9.08 7.73 -13.27
N ALA A 32 -8.12 7.52 -14.18
CA ALA A 32 -6.79 7.03 -13.89
C ALA A 32 -5.74 7.91 -14.57
N THR A 33 -4.57 8.05 -13.96
CA THR A 33 -3.41 8.67 -14.63
C THR A 33 -2.71 7.63 -15.53
N ALA A 34 -1.92 8.12 -16.50
CA ALA A 34 -1.11 7.24 -17.36
C ALA A 34 -0.13 6.38 -16.53
N PHE A 35 0.36 6.90 -15.39
CA PHE A 35 1.21 6.15 -14.47
C PHE A 35 0.41 5.04 -13.76
N GLU A 36 -0.76 5.35 -13.23
CA GLU A 36 -1.66 4.38 -12.60
C GLU A 36 -2.03 3.27 -13.57
N LEU A 37 -2.38 3.61 -14.82
CA LEU A 37 -2.68 2.64 -15.88
C LEU A 37 -1.53 1.65 -16.08
N ARG A 38 -0.30 2.14 -16.28
CA ARG A 38 0.87 1.25 -16.43
C ARG A 38 1.10 0.34 -15.23
N GLN A 39 0.82 0.85 -14.01
CA GLN A 39 0.94 0.03 -12.80
C GLN A 39 -0.15 -1.04 -12.73
N ILE A 40 -1.37 -0.73 -13.12
CA ILE A 40 -2.48 -1.70 -13.18
C ILE A 40 -2.13 -2.82 -14.17
N GLU A 41 -1.83 -2.47 -15.42
CA GLU A 41 -1.52 -3.43 -16.47
C GLU A 41 -0.35 -4.35 -16.09
N ARG A 42 0.71 -3.80 -15.49
CA ARG A 42 1.86 -4.57 -15.03
C ARG A 42 1.51 -5.57 -13.92
N ASN A 43 0.72 -5.14 -12.93
CA ASN A 43 0.34 -6.00 -11.81
C ASN A 43 -0.69 -7.05 -12.24
N GLU A 44 -1.65 -6.69 -13.10
CA GLU A 44 -2.62 -7.61 -13.70
C GLU A 44 -1.91 -8.72 -14.49
N ALA A 45 -0.95 -8.35 -15.36
CA ALA A 45 -0.15 -9.30 -16.12
C ALA A 45 0.60 -10.28 -15.22
N LEU A 46 1.22 -9.79 -14.12
CA LEU A 46 1.90 -10.67 -13.16
C LEU A 46 0.92 -11.64 -12.48
N LEU A 47 -0.23 -11.15 -12.02
CA LEU A 47 -1.24 -11.98 -11.35
C LEU A 47 -1.82 -13.03 -12.31
N LEU A 48 -2.09 -12.66 -13.56
CA LEU A 48 -2.53 -13.59 -14.60
C LEU A 48 -1.47 -14.65 -14.90
N LEU A 49 -0.21 -14.26 -15.00
CA LEU A 49 0.91 -15.19 -15.23
C LEU A 49 1.02 -16.21 -14.10
N ILE A 50 0.98 -15.76 -12.84
CA ILE A 50 0.99 -16.64 -11.66
C ILE A 50 -0.19 -17.60 -11.72
N ARG A 51 -1.40 -17.12 -12.00
CA ARG A 51 -2.62 -17.93 -12.10
C ARG A 51 -2.52 -18.98 -13.19
N THR A 52 -2.04 -18.61 -14.37
CA THR A 52 -1.88 -19.54 -15.51
C THR A 52 -0.89 -20.65 -15.17
N ARG A 53 0.25 -20.32 -14.55
CA ARG A 53 1.24 -21.33 -14.10
C ARG A 53 0.68 -22.24 -13.02
N LEU A 54 -0.08 -21.68 -12.09
CA LEU A 54 -0.73 -22.43 -11.03
C LEU A 54 -1.72 -23.46 -11.60
N HIS A 55 -2.57 -23.07 -12.56
CA HIS A 55 -3.50 -23.98 -13.24
C HIS A 55 -2.77 -25.09 -13.99
N ALA A 56 -1.70 -24.75 -14.72
CA ALA A 56 -0.91 -25.73 -15.47
C ALA A 56 -0.24 -26.78 -14.55
N LEU A 57 0.30 -26.35 -13.41
CA LEU A 57 0.96 -27.23 -12.46
C LEU A 57 -0.02 -28.08 -11.64
N ALA A 58 -1.18 -27.51 -11.30
CA ALA A 58 -2.23 -28.22 -10.57
C ALA A 58 -3.01 -29.21 -11.46
N GLY A 59 -2.87 -29.14 -12.79
CA GLY A 59 -3.64 -29.94 -13.75
C GLY A 59 -5.16 -29.66 -13.73
N ARG A 60 -5.57 -28.61 -13.03
CA ARG A 60 -6.97 -28.21 -12.84
C ARG A 60 -7.08 -26.71 -12.61
N ARG A 61 -8.30 -26.19 -12.62
CA ARG A 61 -8.57 -24.82 -12.20
C ARG A 61 -8.32 -24.70 -10.69
N GLU A 62 -7.23 -24.02 -10.31
CA GLU A 62 -6.81 -23.76 -8.94
C GLU A 62 -6.53 -22.26 -8.75
N ASP A 63 -7.31 -21.61 -7.92
CA ASP A 63 -7.21 -20.17 -7.68
C ASP A 63 -6.55 -19.84 -6.32
N ARG A 64 -6.11 -20.86 -5.57
CA ARG A 64 -5.40 -20.70 -4.32
C ARG A 64 -3.93 -21.05 -4.49
N LEU A 65 -3.07 -20.09 -4.28
CA LEU A 65 -1.62 -20.31 -4.27
C LEU A 65 -1.20 -20.95 -2.93
N VAL A 66 -1.61 -22.23 -2.76
CA VAL A 66 -1.32 -23.02 -1.57
C VAL A 66 0.19 -23.25 -1.43
N PHE A 67 0.63 -23.47 -0.18
CA PHE A 67 2.03 -23.59 0.19
C PHE A 67 2.80 -24.60 -0.68
N ASP A 68 2.23 -25.78 -0.88
CA ASP A 68 2.86 -26.89 -1.63
C ASP A 68 3.13 -26.55 -3.11
N LEU A 69 2.35 -25.65 -3.70
CA LEU A 69 2.52 -25.24 -5.09
C LEU A 69 3.42 -24.02 -5.28
N GLN A 70 3.73 -23.26 -4.20
CA GLN A 70 4.49 -22.02 -4.30
C GLN A 70 5.88 -22.21 -4.91
N THR A 71 6.60 -23.27 -4.50
CA THR A 71 7.95 -23.54 -5.01
C THR A 71 7.91 -23.92 -6.48
N ALA A 72 7.03 -24.84 -6.88
CA ALA A 72 6.90 -25.27 -8.26
C ALA A 72 6.47 -24.11 -9.19
N VAL A 73 5.52 -23.26 -8.74
CA VAL A 73 5.12 -22.06 -9.49
C VAL A 73 6.31 -21.09 -9.61
N ALA A 74 7.06 -20.86 -8.54
CA ALA A 74 8.22 -19.98 -8.56
C ALA A 74 9.28 -20.44 -9.56
N GLU A 75 9.64 -21.71 -9.52
CA GLU A 75 10.63 -22.32 -10.43
C GLU A 75 10.16 -22.29 -11.88
N SER A 76 8.88 -22.54 -12.15
CA SER A 76 8.29 -22.45 -13.48
C SER A 76 8.32 -21.03 -14.07
N LEU A 77 8.42 -20.01 -13.20
CA LEU A 77 8.59 -18.61 -13.56
C LEU A 77 10.04 -18.16 -13.62
N GLY A 78 11.00 -19.10 -13.46
CA GLY A 78 12.43 -18.84 -13.52
C GLY A 78 13.01 -18.23 -12.24
N TYR A 79 12.25 -18.20 -11.13
CA TYR A 79 12.83 -17.79 -9.85
C TYR A 79 13.71 -18.92 -9.31
N ARG A 80 14.88 -18.53 -8.81
CA ARG A 80 15.85 -19.47 -8.23
C ARG A 80 16.12 -19.09 -6.78
N SER A 81 16.38 -20.08 -5.95
CA SER A 81 16.89 -19.86 -4.60
C SER A 81 18.28 -19.22 -4.69
N SER A 82 18.51 -18.17 -3.93
CA SER A 82 19.84 -17.59 -3.80
C SER A 82 20.61 -18.39 -2.77
N TYR A 83 21.75 -18.94 -3.16
CA TYR A 83 22.69 -19.51 -2.20
C TYR A 83 23.36 -18.37 -1.41
N SER A 84 23.62 -18.61 -0.14
CA SER A 84 24.19 -17.62 0.77
C SER A 84 25.56 -17.15 0.29
N GLU A 85 25.60 -15.95 -0.29
CA GLU A 85 26.83 -15.16 -0.27
C GLU A 85 27.02 -14.57 1.13
N PRO A 86 28.23 -14.43 1.64
CA PRO A 86 28.46 -13.79 2.92
C PRO A 86 27.76 -12.42 2.98
N GLY A 87 26.86 -12.23 3.95
CA GLY A 87 26.12 -10.99 4.14
C GLY A 87 24.80 -10.86 3.37
N ARG A 88 24.38 -11.87 2.57
CA ARG A 88 23.04 -11.90 1.96
C ARG A 88 22.18 -13.01 2.57
N PRO A 89 20.92 -12.73 2.92
CA PRO A 89 20.03 -13.78 3.40
C PRO A 89 19.76 -14.79 2.30
N HIS A 90 19.78 -16.07 2.66
CA HIS A 90 19.30 -17.13 1.78
C HIS A 90 17.78 -16.94 1.55
N LEU A 91 17.39 -16.73 0.28
CA LEU A 91 15.98 -16.63 -0.11
C LEU A 91 15.60 -17.83 -0.97
N ARG A 92 14.54 -18.51 -0.64
CA ARG A 92 13.95 -19.57 -1.47
C ARG A 92 13.25 -18.99 -2.68
N ALA A 93 13.14 -19.73 -3.76
CA ALA A 93 12.41 -19.29 -4.96
C ALA A 93 10.97 -18.90 -4.65
N SER A 94 10.28 -19.66 -3.78
CA SER A 94 8.94 -19.36 -3.28
C SER A 94 8.86 -18.02 -2.53
N GLU A 95 9.85 -17.69 -1.70
CA GLU A 95 9.87 -16.41 -0.96
C GLU A 95 10.04 -15.21 -1.91
N VAL A 96 10.85 -15.36 -2.97
CA VAL A 96 11.00 -14.34 -4.02
C VAL A 96 9.68 -14.13 -4.77
N LEU A 97 9.01 -15.22 -5.16
CA LEU A 97 7.69 -15.17 -5.80
C LEU A 97 6.67 -14.49 -4.88
N MET A 98 6.54 -14.96 -3.65
CA MET A 98 5.55 -14.45 -2.70
C MET A 98 5.76 -12.98 -2.38
N ARG A 99 6.99 -12.53 -2.26
CA ARG A 99 7.30 -11.11 -2.09
C ARG A 99 6.81 -10.27 -3.27
N ARG A 100 7.02 -10.71 -4.50
CA ARG A 100 6.50 -10.04 -5.70
C ARG A 100 4.98 -10.06 -5.76
N TYR A 101 4.37 -11.19 -5.41
CA TYR A 101 2.93 -11.33 -5.30
C TYR A 101 2.34 -10.32 -4.30
N TYR A 102 2.89 -10.24 -3.08
CA TYR A 102 2.40 -9.30 -2.07
C TYR A 102 2.60 -7.83 -2.46
N TRP A 103 3.68 -7.51 -3.16
CA TRP A 103 3.86 -6.16 -3.70
C TRP A 103 2.83 -5.82 -4.77
N ALA A 104 2.53 -6.76 -5.67
CA ALA A 104 1.46 -6.59 -6.65
C ALA A 104 0.10 -6.46 -5.98
N ALA A 105 -0.23 -7.35 -5.04
CA ALA A 105 -1.47 -7.32 -4.28
C ALA A 105 -1.67 -5.99 -3.54
N LYS A 106 -0.62 -5.47 -2.91
CA LYS A 106 -0.64 -4.16 -2.25
C LYS A 106 -0.89 -3.02 -3.22
N ALA A 107 -0.24 -3.04 -4.39
CA ALA A 107 -0.44 -2.03 -5.42
C ALA A 107 -1.87 -2.09 -5.98
N VAL A 108 -2.39 -3.29 -6.26
CA VAL A 108 -3.77 -3.50 -6.72
C VAL A 108 -4.77 -2.98 -5.68
N THR A 109 -4.59 -3.31 -4.41
CA THR A 109 -5.47 -2.81 -3.33
C THR A 109 -5.52 -1.28 -3.31
N GLN A 110 -4.36 -0.61 -3.36
CA GLN A 110 -4.28 0.84 -3.35
C GLN A 110 -4.94 1.47 -4.58
N LEU A 111 -4.63 0.94 -5.77
CA LEU A 111 -5.18 1.45 -7.03
C LEU A 111 -6.69 1.22 -7.12
N SER A 112 -7.17 0.04 -6.74
CA SER A 112 -8.61 -0.26 -6.68
C SER A 112 -9.35 0.70 -5.74
N GLN A 113 -8.77 0.98 -4.56
CA GLN A 113 -9.34 1.95 -3.62
C GLN A 113 -9.42 3.36 -4.23
N ILE A 114 -8.33 3.84 -4.82
CA ILE A 114 -8.26 5.16 -5.45
C ILE A 114 -9.32 5.28 -6.57
N LEU A 115 -9.42 4.26 -7.43
CA LEU A 115 -10.34 4.28 -8.56
C LEU A 115 -11.81 4.18 -8.11
N LEU A 116 -12.16 3.23 -7.23
CA LEU A 116 -13.53 3.08 -6.74
C LEU A 116 -14.02 4.31 -5.99
N GLN A 117 -13.19 4.87 -5.12
CA GLN A 117 -13.54 6.10 -4.42
C GLN A 117 -13.62 7.30 -5.36
N GLY A 118 -12.72 7.38 -6.37
CA GLY A 118 -12.78 8.41 -7.40
C GLY A 118 -14.07 8.33 -8.23
N MET A 119 -14.51 7.11 -8.58
CA MET A 119 -15.79 6.88 -9.25
C MET A 119 -16.97 7.28 -8.36
N ALA A 120 -16.96 6.87 -7.08
CA ALA A 120 -18.01 7.23 -6.12
C ALA A 120 -18.14 8.76 -5.97
N ALA A 121 -17.02 9.46 -5.85
CA ALA A 121 -17.02 10.93 -5.76
C ALA A 121 -17.54 11.60 -7.02
N ARG A 122 -17.36 10.99 -8.21
CA ARG A 122 -17.87 11.52 -9.48
C ARG A 122 -19.37 11.26 -9.66
N LEU A 123 -19.87 10.13 -9.16
CA LEU A 123 -21.28 9.74 -9.26
C LEU A 123 -22.15 10.42 -8.23
N ALA A 124 -21.63 10.67 -7.03
CA ALA A 124 -22.32 11.31 -5.93
C ALA A 124 -21.42 12.37 -5.30
N PRO A 125 -21.26 13.54 -5.97
CA PRO A 125 -20.44 14.60 -5.43
C PRO A 125 -21.08 15.14 -4.14
N THR A 126 -20.48 14.82 -3.01
CA THR A 126 -20.87 15.33 -1.70
C THR A 126 -20.12 16.63 -1.43
N ARG A 127 -20.85 17.71 -1.21
CA ARG A 127 -20.24 18.97 -0.78
C ARG A 127 -19.83 18.84 0.68
N GLN A 128 -18.57 18.54 0.93
CA GLN A 128 -18.02 18.49 2.28
C GLN A 128 -17.37 19.83 2.61
N GLU A 129 -17.55 20.27 3.84
CA GLU A 129 -16.89 21.46 4.35
C GLU A 129 -15.39 21.20 4.48
N LEU A 130 -14.59 22.11 3.94
CA LEU A 130 -13.13 22.09 4.02
C LEU A 130 -12.69 23.00 5.17
N ARG A 131 -12.18 22.41 6.24
CA ARG A 131 -11.61 23.15 7.37
C ARG A 131 -10.08 23.21 7.20
N PRO A 132 -9.46 24.39 7.09
CA PRO A 132 -8.01 24.50 6.99
C PRO A 132 -7.29 23.87 8.19
N LEU A 133 -6.33 22.98 7.95
CA LEU A 133 -5.40 22.51 8.97
C LEU A 133 -4.14 23.38 8.97
N ASN A 134 -3.65 23.70 7.78
CA ASN A 134 -2.54 24.60 7.52
C ASN A 134 -2.58 25.02 6.02
N PRO A 135 -1.58 25.80 5.50
CA PRO A 135 -1.59 26.23 4.09
C PRO A 135 -1.54 25.10 3.05
N ARG A 136 -1.23 23.86 3.45
CA ARG A 136 -1.07 22.70 2.57
C ARG A 136 -2.19 21.67 2.65
N PHE A 137 -2.94 21.65 3.77
CA PHE A 137 -3.90 20.61 4.06
C PHE A 137 -5.21 21.14 4.63
N PHE A 138 -6.28 20.43 4.30
CA PHE A 138 -7.61 20.62 4.87
C PHE A 138 -8.08 19.35 5.59
N ASP A 139 -8.94 19.53 6.58
CA ASP A 139 -9.81 18.48 7.09
C ASP A 139 -11.13 18.51 6.32
N MET A 140 -11.41 17.41 5.64
CA MET A 140 -12.63 17.19 4.87
C MET A 140 -13.44 16.08 5.57
N GLY A 141 -14.16 16.43 6.61
CA GLY A 141 -14.99 15.47 7.37
C GLY A 141 -14.19 14.32 8.00
N GLY A 142 -13.04 14.62 8.59
CA GLY A 142 -12.12 13.65 9.20
C GLY A 142 -11.14 13.00 8.21
N GLN A 143 -11.07 13.52 6.98
CA GLN A 143 -10.11 13.10 5.95
C GLN A 143 -9.10 14.22 5.70
N ILE A 144 -7.82 13.87 5.62
CA ILE A 144 -6.79 14.83 5.19
C ILE A 144 -6.90 15.00 3.68
N GLU A 145 -7.14 16.26 3.26
CA GLU A 145 -7.19 16.66 1.86
C GLU A 145 -6.02 17.57 1.53
N VAL A 146 -5.31 17.32 0.43
CA VAL A 146 -4.23 18.17 -0.09
C VAL A 146 -4.81 19.42 -0.75
N VAL A 147 -4.12 20.54 -0.63
CA VAL A 147 -4.53 21.82 -1.26
C VAL A 147 -4.49 21.74 -2.79
N SER A 148 -3.60 20.92 -3.38
CA SER A 148 -3.46 20.74 -4.82
C SER A 148 -2.93 19.34 -5.14
N ASP A 149 -3.20 18.85 -6.37
CA ASP A 149 -2.79 17.52 -6.82
C ASP A 149 -1.27 17.37 -6.94
N ASP A 150 -0.56 18.47 -7.17
CA ASP A 150 0.88 18.55 -7.35
C ASP A 150 1.64 18.96 -6.07
N LEU A 151 0.95 19.01 -4.91
CA LEU A 151 1.56 19.45 -3.65
C LEU A 151 2.89 18.71 -3.36
N TYR A 152 2.88 17.39 -3.46
CA TYR A 152 4.05 16.59 -3.11
C TYR A 152 5.19 16.71 -4.14
N GLN A 153 4.87 17.00 -5.41
CA GLN A 153 5.89 17.27 -6.42
C GLN A 153 6.62 18.58 -6.14
N ARG A 154 5.87 19.61 -5.72
CA ARG A 154 6.46 20.91 -5.39
C ARG A 154 7.11 20.94 -4.00
N GLN A 155 6.56 20.19 -3.06
CA GLN A 155 6.98 20.15 -1.66
C GLN A 155 7.03 18.70 -1.14
N PRO A 156 8.06 17.91 -1.47
CA PRO A 156 8.16 16.52 -1.06
C PRO A 156 8.05 16.31 0.46
N GLN A 157 8.52 17.26 1.26
CA GLN A 157 8.45 17.21 2.74
C GLN A 157 7.01 17.11 3.26
N ALA A 158 6.02 17.61 2.50
CA ALA A 158 4.61 17.49 2.82
C ALA A 158 4.13 16.03 2.91
N ILE A 159 4.85 15.06 2.30
CA ILE A 159 4.57 13.63 2.45
C ILE A 159 4.67 13.22 3.93
N MET A 160 5.75 13.56 4.62
CA MET A 160 5.91 13.21 6.05
C MET A 160 4.93 13.99 6.92
N GLU A 161 4.69 15.24 6.60
CA GLU A 161 3.73 16.09 7.30
C GLU A 161 2.30 15.55 7.26
N THR A 162 1.88 14.92 6.16
CA THR A 162 0.58 14.25 6.07
C THR A 162 0.39 13.23 7.20
N PHE A 163 1.39 12.41 7.47
CA PHE A 163 1.31 11.40 8.53
C PHE A 163 1.49 11.98 9.93
N TRP A 164 2.24 13.06 10.04
CA TRP A 164 2.36 13.80 11.29
C TRP A 164 1.00 14.43 11.67
N LEU A 165 0.31 15.09 10.73
CA LEU A 165 -1.05 15.59 10.94
C LEU A 165 -2.03 14.47 11.30
N TYR A 166 -1.95 13.34 10.58
CA TYR A 166 -2.79 12.18 10.87
C TYR A 166 -2.57 11.61 12.28
N ALA A 167 -1.33 11.66 12.79
CA ALA A 167 -0.99 11.20 14.12
C ALA A 167 -1.42 12.16 15.22
N THR A 168 -1.30 13.48 14.99
CA THR A 168 -1.40 14.51 16.03
C THR A 168 -2.75 15.22 16.08
N THR A 169 -3.51 15.22 14.98
CA THR A 169 -4.79 15.93 14.92
C THR A 169 -5.96 15.00 15.26
N ARG A 170 -6.69 15.34 16.33
CA ARG A 170 -7.89 14.59 16.72
C ARG A 170 -8.97 14.70 15.64
N GLY A 171 -9.70 13.61 15.43
CA GLY A 171 -10.79 13.55 14.45
C GLY A 171 -10.36 13.12 13.06
N LEU A 172 -9.10 13.20 12.68
CA LEU A 172 -8.60 12.69 11.41
C LEU A 172 -8.52 11.16 11.45
N ARG A 173 -9.21 10.50 10.51
CA ARG A 173 -9.36 9.04 10.49
C ARG A 173 -8.80 8.40 9.24
N GLN A 174 -8.68 9.15 8.13
CA GLN A 174 -8.24 8.62 6.84
C GLN A 174 -7.67 9.74 5.95
N LEU A 175 -7.12 9.34 4.81
CA LEU A 175 -6.71 10.27 3.76
C LEU A 175 -7.81 10.32 2.71
N SER A 176 -8.06 11.48 2.14
CA SER A 176 -8.96 11.63 1.00
C SER A 176 -8.44 10.88 -0.22
N VAL A 177 -9.30 10.62 -1.19
CA VAL A 177 -8.93 10.01 -2.47
C VAL A 177 -7.84 10.80 -3.17
N ARG A 178 -7.99 12.13 -3.18
CA ARG A 178 -7.04 13.05 -3.79
C ARG A 178 -5.67 12.95 -3.15
N THR A 179 -5.63 12.93 -1.82
CA THR A 179 -4.39 12.77 -1.04
C THR A 179 -3.76 11.39 -1.28
N LEU A 180 -4.55 10.32 -1.28
CA LEU A 180 -4.06 8.97 -1.58
C LEU A 180 -3.47 8.88 -2.98
N ARG A 181 -4.13 9.47 -3.99
CA ARG A 181 -3.65 9.52 -5.37
C ARG A 181 -2.36 10.34 -5.48
N ALA A 182 -2.33 11.51 -4.88
CA ALA A 182 -1.14 12.37 -4.87
C ALA A 182 0.06 11.65 -4.23
N LEU A 183 -0.12 10.97 -3.09
CA LEU A 183 0.90 10.14 -2.45
C LEU A 183 1.35 8.98 -3.35
N TYR A 184 0.40 8.28 -3.96
CA TYR A 184 0.72 7.16 -4.84
C TYR A 184 1.62 7.58 -6.00
N ASN A 185 1.32 8.71 -6.62
CA ASN A 185 2.06 9.25 -7.76
C ASN A 185 3.39 9.90 -7.34
N ALA A 186 3.52 10.36 -6.08
CA ALA A 186 4.72 11.01 -5.55
C ALA A 186 5.74 10.06 -4.89
N ARG A 187 5.48 8.74 -4.87
CA ARG A 187 6.34 7.76 -4.16
C ARG A 187 7.81 7.78 -4.57
N HIS A 188 8.11 8.16 -5.80
CA HIS A 188 9.48 8.21 -6.32
C HIS A 188 10.30 9.34 -5.69
N LEU A 189 9.66 10.35 -5.10
CA LEU A 189 10.30 11.49 -4.47
C LEU A 189 10.93 11.14 -3.11
N MET A 190 10.60 9.99 -2.53
CA MET A 190 11.19 9.54 -1.26
C MET A 190 12.54 8.87 -1.49
N ASP A 191 13.51 9.65 -1.95
CA ASP A 191 14.88 9.27 -2.22
C ASP A 191 15.80 9.38 -0.98
N ALA A 192 17.10 9.39 -1.17
CA ALA A 192 18.07 9.53 -0.10
C ALA A 192 17.98 10.92 0.56
N SER A 193 17.81 11.99 -0.22
CA SER A 193 17.72 13.36 0.30
C SER A 193 16.49 13.53 1.18
N PHE A 194 15.35 13.01 0.75
CA PHE A 194 14.12 12.98 1.56
C PHE A 194 14.31 12.27 2.89
N ARG A 195 15.00 11.12 2.91
CA ARG A 195 15.25 10.35 4.13
C ARG A 195 16.22 11.05 5.09
N HIS A 196 17.16 11.83 4.56
CA HIS A 196 18.16 12.54 5.35
C HIS A 196 17.72 13.97 5.73
N ASP A 197 16.61 14.45 5.21
CA ASP A 197 16.06 15.75 5.56
C ASP A 197 15.76 15.87 7.07
N ALA A 198 16.27 16.93 7.69
CA ALA A 198 16.18 17.13 9.15
C ALA A 198 14.73 17.30 9.62
N ASN A 199 13.89 18.00 8.83
CA ASN A 199 12.50 18.19 9.17
C ASN A 199 11.70 16.87 9.07
N ASN A 200 11.93 16.07 8.02
CA ASN A 200 11.31 14.76 7.89
C ASN A 200 11.68 13.83 9.05
N ARG A 201 12.96 13.87 9.49
CA ARG A 201 13.40 13.11 10.67
C ARG A 201 12.70 13.58 11.94
N ARG A 202 12.63 14.89 12.16
CA ARG A 202 11.91 15.46 13.31
C ARG A 202 10.45 15.03 13.31
N LEU A 203 9.72 15.20 12.19
CA LEU A 203 8.32 14.80 12.08
C LEU A 203 8.13 13.30 12.31
N PHE A 204 9.02 12.46 11.78
CA PHE A 204 8.95 11.02 12.01
C PHE A 204 9.18 10.65 13.48
N MET A 205 10.15 11.28 14.15
CA MET A 205 10.36 11.09 15.58
C MET A 205 9.18 11.59 16.42
N ASP A 206 8.55 12.68 16.02
CA ASP A 206 7.33 13.18 16.66
C ASP A 206 6.16 12.21 16.51
N ILE A 207 6.02 11.56 15.33
CA ILE A 207 5.05 10.47 15.13
C ILE A 207 5.33 9.31 16.10
N LEU A 208 6.60 8.89 16.24
CA LEU A 208 6.97 7.77 17.12
C LEU A 208 6.71 8.06 18.61
N ARG A 209 6.78 9.33 19.01
CA ARG A 209 6.55 9.79 20.38
C ARG A 209 5.07 9.96 20.75
N GLN A 210 4.15 9.83 19.77
CA GLN A 210 2.72 10.01 20.06
C GLN A 210 2.24 8.93 21.04
N PRO A 211 1.59 9.32 22.15
CA PRO A 211 1.04 8.39 23.13
C PRO A 211 -0.09 7.55 22.50
N GLU A 212 -0.89 8.16 21.63
CA GLU A 212 -2.00 7.52 20.93
C GLU A 212 -1.81 7.55 19.42
N GLY A 213 -2.48 6.65 18.70
CA GLY A 213 -2.53 6.67 17.24
C GLY A 213 -1.28 6.19 16.51
N LEU A 214 -0.15 5.91 17.20
CA LEU A 214 1.10 5.47 16.56
C LEU A 214 0.90 4.27 15.65
N THR A 215 0.31 3.20 16.16
CA THR A 215 0.12 1.96 15.39
C THR A 215 -0.77 2.18 14.16
N ARG A 216 -1.83 2.99 14.32
CA ARG A 216 -2.72 3.40 13.22
C ARG A 216 -1.94 4.14 12.14
N THR A 217 -1.09 5.08 12.55
CA THR A 217 -0.28 5.90 11.63
C THR A 217 0.75 5.05 10.89
N LEU A 218 1.50 4.20 11.59
CA LEU A 218 2.50 3.32 10.95
C LEU A 218 1.85 2.30 10.01
N ARG A 219 0.65 1.80 10.34
CA ARG A 219 -0.13 0.95 9.41
C ARG A 219 -0.51 1.71 8.14
N LEU A 220 -1.01 2.94 8.27
CA LEU A 220 -1.34 3.77 7.12
C LEU A 220 -0.09 4.09 6.28
N MET A 221 1.04 4.44 6.92
CA MET A 221 2.32 4.61 6.23
C MET A 221 2.78 3.34 5.52
N ASN A 222 2.57 2.16 6.13
CA ASN A 222 2.88 0.90 5.47
C ASN A 222 1.91 0.65 4.30
N GLN A 223 0.61 0.81 4.47
CA GLN A 223 -0.39 0.63 3.42
C GLN A 223 -0.11 1.52 2.20
N THR A 224 0.23 2.79 2.43
CA THR A 224 0.59 3.75 1.37
C THR A 224 2.02 3.59 0.84
N SER A 225 2.78 2.60 1.33
CA SER A 225 4.16 2.31 0.96
C SER A 225 5.18 3.40 1.39
N VAL A 226 4.78 4.35 2.21
CA VAL A 226 5.65 5.42 2.73
C VAL A 226 6.63 4.87 3.76
N LEU A 227 6.17 4.02 4.69
CA LEU A 227 7.03 3.49 5.76
C LEU A 227 8.27 2.77 5.21
N GLY A 228 8.08 1.84 4.27
CA GLY A 228 9.19 1.09 3.69
C GLY A 228 10.08 1.93 2.76
N ARG A 229 9.59 3.05 2.23
CA ARG A 229 10.42 3.98 1.44
C ARG A 229 11.22 4.91 2.33
N TYR A 230 10.67 5.31 3.45
CA TYR A 230 11.36 6.13 4.43
C TYR A 230 12.36 5.32 5.25
N LEU A 231 11.94 4.19 5.84
CA LEU A 231 12.81 3.26 6.57
C LEU A 231 13.30 2.14 5.65
N TRP A 232 14.50 2.30 5.12
CA TRP A 232 15.10 1.31 4.21
C TRP A 232 15.20 -0.11 4.79
N PRO A 233 15.57 -0.32 6.08
CA PRO A 233 15.55 -1.66 6.67
C PRO A 233 14.14 -2.27 6.65
N PHE A 234 13.10 -1.48 6.93
CA PHE A 234 11.71 -1.93 6.89
C PHE A 234 11.28 -2.36 5.49
N ARG A 235 11.78 -1.69 4.43
CA ARG A 235 11.48 -2.07 3.04
C ARG A 235 11.92 -3.50 2.71
N ARG A 236 12.99 -3.99 3.34
CA ARG A 236 13.51 -5.34 3.08
C ARG A 236 12.54 -6.42 3.52
N ILE A 237 11.72 -6.16 4.53
CA ILE A 237 10.77 -7.10 5.10
C ILE A 237 9.35 -6.93 4.55
N VAL A 238 9.05 -5.85 3.81
CA VAL A 238 7.73 -5.63 3.21
C VAL A 238 7.40 -6.74 2.23
N GLY A 239 6.29 -7.46 2.51
CA GLY A 239 5.84 -8.58 1.70
C GLY A 239 6.70 -9.84 1.81
N GLN A 240 7.69 -9.88 2.71
CA GLN A 240 8.47 -11.07 2.99
C GLN A 240 7.62 -12.06 3.77
N MET A 241 7.58 -13.30 3.31
CA MET A 241 7.02 -14.43 4.06
C MET A 241 8.15 -15.32 4.54
N GLN A 242 7.97 -15.92 5.70
CA GLN A 242 8.73 -17.09 6.09
C GLN A 242 8.09 -18.34 5.48
N HIS A 243 8.89 -19.20 4.90
CA HIS A 243 8.42 -20.44 4.29
C HIS A 243 8.22 -21.52 5.37
N ASP A 244 7.18 -21.32 6.18
CA ASP A 244 6.72 -22.29 7.17
C ASP A 244 5.18 -22.28 7.27
N LEU A 245 4.64 -23.34 7.91
CA LEU A 245 3.20 -23.55 8.04
C LEU A 245 2.54 -22.66 9.14
N PHE A 246 3.34 -21.97 9.95
CA PHE A 246 2.85 -21.28 11.14
C PHE A 246 2.65 -19.78 10.93
N HIS A 247 3.30 -19.17 9.94
CA HIS A 247 3.24 -17.73 9.72
C HIS A 247 2.19 -17.33 8.67
N VAL A 248 1.04 -16.84 9.15
CA VAL A 248 -0.08 -16.37 8.30
C VAL A 248 0.16 -14.96 7.74
N TYR A 249 1.04 -14.18 8.39
CA TYR A 249 1.28 -12.78 8.06
C TYR A 249 2.65 -12.57 7.44
N THR A 250 2.77 -11.56 6.57
CA THR A 250 4.08 -11.06 6.12
C THR A 250 4.84 -10.45 7.30
N VAL A 251 6.18 -10.47 7.24
CA VAL A 251 7.05 -10.00 8.33
C VAL A 251 6.74 -8.56 8.71
N ASP A 252 6.49 -7.67 7.75
CA ASP A 252 6.11 -6.28 8.01
C ASP A 252 4.79 -6.14 8.77
N GLN A 253 3.79 -6.95 8.44
CA GLN A 253 2.52 -6.96 9.16
C GLN A 253 2.66 -7.54 10.56
N HIS A 254 3.45 -8.60 10.70
CA HIS A 254 3.74 -9.21 12.00
C HIS A 254 4.43 -8.20 12.93
N ILE A 255 5.45 -7.49 12.46
CA ILE A 255 6.15 -6.46 13.26
C ILE A 255 5.18 -5.34 13.70
N LEU A 256 4.29 -4.87 12.81
CA LEU A 256 3.31 -3.87 13.19
C LEU A 256 2.25 -4.40 14.19
N MET A 257 1.98 -5.70 14.16
CA MET A 257 1.12 -6.36 15.15
C MET A 257 1.83 -6.49 16.51
N VAL A 258 3.10 -6.90 16.52
CA VAL A 258 3.94 -6.93 17.73
C VAL A 258 3.99 -5.55 18.38
N LEU A 259 4.26 -4.50 17.59
CA LEU A 259 4.27 -3.12 18.10
C LEU A 259 2.93 -2.74 18.73
N ARG A 260 1.81 -3.13 18.10
CA ARG A 260 0.47 -2.89 18.67
C ARG A 260 0.31 -3.57 20.03
N ASN A 261 0.70 -4.84 20.13
CA ASN A 261 0.54 -5.62 21.36
C ASN A 261 1.46 -5.08 22.46
N MET A 262 2.71 -4.75 22.14
CA MET A 262 3.61 -4.11 23.11
C MET A 262 3.04 -2.81 23.69
N ARG A 263 2.38 -2.00 22.85
CA ARG A 263 1.76 -0.75 23.34
C ARG A 263 0.52 -1.01 24.19
N ARG A 264 -0.22 -2.11 23.96
CA ARG A 264 -1.36 -2.49 24.79
C ARG A 264 -0.94 -2.79 26.22
N PHE A 265 0.24 -3.37 26.44
CA PHE A 265 0.75 -3.65 27.79
C PHE A 265 0.92 -2.39 28.67
N PHE A 266 1.05 -1.21 28.04
CA PHE A 266 1.13 0.06 28.76
C PHE A 266 -0.23 0.77 28.92
N MET A 267 -1.33 0.19 28.44
CA MET A 267 -2.66 0.76 28.54
C MET A 267 -3.39 0.10 29.72
N ALA A 268 -3.91 0.92 30.64
CA ALA A 268 -4.62 0.41 31.84
C ALA A 268 -5.81 -0.49 31.48
N GLU A 269 -6.44 -0.24 30.33
CA GLU A 269 -7.57 -1.04 29.80
C GLU A 269 -7.17 -2.48 29.46
N HIS A 270 -5.88 -2.77 29.30
CA HIS A 270 -5.32 -4.07 28.93
C HIS A 270 -4.36 -4.64 29.99
N ALA A 271 -4.43 -4.14 31.22
CA ALA A 271 -3.54 -4.56 32.32
C ALA A 271 -3.69 -6.04 32.70
N HIS A 272 -4.71 -6.74 32.18
CA HIS A 272 -4.99 -8.14 32.46
C HIS A 272 -4.59 -9.10 31.32
N GLU A 273 -4.01 -8.60 30.22
CA GLU A 273 -3.46 -9.39 29.11
C GLU A 273 -1.96 -9.64 29.31
#